data_98228691f3514639465a981977d845f4
#
_entry.id   98228691f3514639465a981977d845f4
#
_cell.length_a   1.000
_cell.length_b   1.000
_cell.length_c   1.000
_cell.angle_alpha   90.00
_cell.angle_beta   90.00
_cell.angle_gamma   90.00
#
_symmetry.space_group_name_H-M   'P 1'
#
loop_
_entity.id
_entity.type
_entity.pdbx_description
1 polymer ?
#
loop_
_entity_poly.entity_id
_entity_poly.type
_entity_poly.pdbx_seq_one_letter_code
_entity_poly.pdbx_strand_id
1 'polypeptide(L)'
;MAGYTRQSVADIVNSAVIKASPINAEYNAIRDAFAFATGHKHDGSSTEGAYVPLIADVDGKNKVVVDTTNNRISVFIEVGGAAVEQLRIQDGVI
;
A
#
# COMPACT_ATOMS: atom_id res chain seq x y z
N MET A 1 12.04 9.25 2.68
CA MET A 1 10.91 9.94 2.25
C MET A 1 10.15 9.13 1.24
N ALA A 2 9.24 9.15 1.17
CA ALA A 2 8.53 8.63 0.85
C ALA A 2 7.21 8.68 0.21
N GLY A 3 6.22 9.25 0.77
CA GLY A 3 4.94 9.39 0.10
C GLY A 3 4.98 10.42 -1.01
N TYR A 4 3.98 10.42 -1.87
CA TYR A 4 3.82 11.44 -2.88
C TYR A 4 3.17 12.69 -2.29
N THR A 5 3.75 13.84 -2.56
CA THR A 5 3.17 15.14 -2.20
C THR A 5 3.01 15.98 -3.46
N ARG A 6 1.83 16.58 -3.66
CA ARG A 6 1.58 17.47 -4.79
C ARG A 6 2.57 18.64 -4.78
N GLN A 7 3.13 18.94 -5.95
CA GLN A 7 4.19 19.93 -6.09
C GLN A 7 3.71 21.27 -6.62
N SER A 8 2.75 21.28 -7.52
CA SER A 8 2.42 22.46 -8.32
C SER A 8 0.92 22.78 -8.29
N VAL A 9 0.32 22.70 -7.09
CA VAL A 9 -1.12 22.92 -6.92
C VAL A 9 -1.57 24.31 -7.41
N ALA A 10 -0.75 25.33 -7.18
CA ALA A 10 -1.09 26.70 -7.57
C ALA A 10 -0.96 26.94 -9.08
N ASP A 11 -0.14 26.16 -9.76
CA ASP A 11 0.13 26.35 -11.19
C ASP A 11 -0.79 25.54 -12.09
N ILE A 12 -1.28 24.40 -11.61
CA ILE A 12 -2.11 23.47 -12.37
C ILE A 12 -3.56 23.69 -11.93
N VAL A 13 -4.18 24.72 -12.49
CA VAL A 13 -5.54 25.13 -12.15
C VAL A 13 -6.31 25.47 -13.42
N ASN A 14 -7.63 25.58 -13.33
CA ASN A 14 -8.50 25.94 -14.45
C ASN A 14 -8.12 27.30 -15.00
N SER A 15 -8.17 27.43 -16.32
CA SER A 15 -7.93 28.67 -17.06
C SER A 15 -6.49 29.20 -16.97
N ALA A 16 -5.56 28.44 -16.40
CA ALA A 16 -4.15 28.81 -16.36
C ALA A 16 -3.42 28.27 -17.59
N VAL A 17 -2.38 29.00 -18.01
CA VAL A 17 -1.41 28.46 -18.97
C VAL A 17 -0.47 27.55 -18.21
N ILE A 18 -0.49 26.26 -18.53
CA ILE A 18 0.30 25.26 -17.82
C ILE A 18 1.62 25.04 -18.56
N LYS A 19 2.73 25.36 -17.91
CA LYS A 19 4.07 25.17 -18.46
C LYS A 19 4.56 23.75 -18.17
N ALA A 20 5.66 23.37 -18.83
CA ALA A 20 6.22 22.03 -18.67
C ALA A 20 6.76 21.79 -17.25
N SER A 21 7.37 22.80 -16.61
CA SER A 21 8.02 22.57 -15.31
C SER A 21 7.07 22.16 -14.18
N PRO A 22 5.85 22.73 -14.02
CA PRO A 22 4.90 22.24 -13.03
C PRO A 22 4.49 20.78 -13.27
N ILE A 23 4.26 20.40 -14.52
CA ILE A 23 3.89 19.03 -14.89
C ILE A 23 5.05 18.07 -14.59
N ASN A 24 6.26 18.44 -14.98
CA ASN A 24 7.44 17.62 -14.72
C ASN A 24 7.72 17.46 -13.22
N ALA A 25 7.47 18.51 -12.43
CA ALA A 25 7.62 18.44 -10.98
C ALA A 25 6.67 17.40 -10.37
N GLU A 26 5.41 17.37 -10.84
CA GLU A 26 4.44 16.37 -10.37
C GLU A 26 4.87 14.96 -10.76
N TYR A 27 5.27 14.74 -12.03
CA TYR A 27 5.70 13.42 -12.50
C TYR A 27 6.95 12.95 -11.78
N ASN A 28 7.90 13.84 -11.53
CA ASN A 28 9.13 13.48 -10.80
C ASN A 28 8.81 13.09 -9.35
N ALA A 29 7.88 13.79 -8.70
CA ALA A 29 7.46 13.46 -7.33
C ALA A 29 6.77 12.08 -7.28
N ILE A 30 5.92 11.79 -8.26
CA ILE A 30 5.29 10.47 -8.37
C ILE A 30 6.34 9.39 -8.59
N ARG A 31 7.25 9.61 -9.53
CA ARG A 31 8.36 8.66 -9.78
C ARG A 31 9.14 8.37 -8.52
N ASP A 32 9.50 9.40 -7.77
CA ASP A 32 10.31 9.25 -6.56
C ASP A 32 9.55 8.50 -5.46
N ALA A 33 8.22 8.65 -5.40
CA ALA A 33 7.39 7.95 -4.44
C ALA A 33 7.34 6.43 -4.69
N PHE A 34 7.69 5.98 -5.90
CA PHE A 34 7.69 4.56 -6.27
C PHE A 34 9.09 4.01 -6.52
N ALA A 35 10.15 4.83 -6.41
CA ALA A 35 11.52 4.37 -6.65
C ALA A 35 12.04 3.56 -5.45
N PHE A 36 13.00 2.67 -5.72
CA PHE A 36 13.57 1.81 -4.66
C PHE A 36 14.16 2.62 -3.51
N ALA A 37 14.95 3.64 -3.82
CA ALA A 37 15.70 4.37 -2.79
C ALA A 37 14.87 5.44 -2.08
N THR A 38 13.84 5.99 -2.75
CA THR A 38 13.07 7.13 -2.25
C THR A 38 11.59 6.83 -2.08
N GLY A 39 11.19 5.59 -2.35
CA GLY A 39 9.79 5.20 -2.41
C GLY A 39 9.07 5.27 -1.06
N HIS A 40 7.75 5.30 -1.15
CA HIS A 40 6.89 5.29 0.04
C HIS A 40 6.93 3.93 0.72
N LYS A 41 6.59 3.93 2.00
CA LYS A 41 6.48 2.72 2.84
C LYS A 41 5.03 2.54 3.28
N HIS A 42 4.67 1.32 3.61
CA HIS A 42 3.37 1.02 4.18
C HIS A 42 3.50 0.88 5.70
N ASP A 43 3.81 1.99 6.37
CA ASP A 43 4.07 2.03 7.81
C ASP A 43 2.99 2.74 8.62
N GLY A 44 1.90 3.14 7.98
CA GLY A 44 0.76 3.75 8.65
C GLY A 44 0.92 5.22 8.99
N SER A 45 2.05 5.86 8.64
CA SER A 45 2.21 7.28 8.92
C SER A 45 1.42 8.12 7.90
N SER A 46 1.11 9.36 8.29
CA SER A 46 0.28 10.23 7.45
C SER A 46 0.95 10.66 6.14
N THR A 47 2.27 10.54 6.05
CA THR A 47 3.05 10.91 4.86
C THR A 47 3.50 9.70 4.05
N GLU A 48 3.09 8.51 4.46
CA GLU A 48 3.45 7.25 3.81
C GLU A 48 2.18 6.49 3.43
N GLY A 49 2.31 5.22 3.10
CA GLY A 49 1.16 4.37 2.81
C GLY A 49 0.58 3.73 4.07
N ALA A 50 -0.67 3.32 4.00
CA ALA A 50 -1.32 2.56 5.07
C ALA A 50 -0.65 1.20 5.26
N TYR A 51 -0.79 0.62 6.46
CA TYR A 51 -0.39 -0.77 6.68
C TYR A 51 -1.10 -1.71 5.71
N VAL A 52 -0.46 -2.82 5.37
CA VAL A 52 -1.03 -3.83 4.48
C VAL A 52 -1.49 -5.02 5.34
N PRO A 53 -2.78 -5.11 5.68
CA PRO A 53 -3.29 -6.17 6.55
C PRO A 53 -3.61 -7.48 5.82
N LEU A 54 -3.55 -7.49 4.49
CA LEU A 54 -3.93 -8.64 3.68
C LEU A 54 -3.03 -8.74 2.46
N ILE A 55 -2.46 -9.93 2.27
CA ILE A 55 -1.76 -10.31 1.04
C ILE A 55 -2.50 -11.52 0.48
N ALA A 56 -3.03 -11.43 -0.73
CA ALA A 56 -3.88 -12.47 -1.30
C ALA A 56 -3.66 -12.62 -2.80
N ASP A 57 -4.04 -13.78 -3.33
CA ASP A 57 -4.08 -13.99 -4.77
C ASP A 57 -5.40 -13.46 -5.37
N VAL A 58 -5.62 -13.73 -6.67
CA VAL A 58 -6.71 -13.11 -7.43
C VAL A 58 -8.10 -13.39 -6.84
N ASP A 59 -8.35 -14.61 -6.36
CA ASP A 59 -9.66 -14.96 -5.80
C ASP A 59 -9.70 -14.88 -4.27
N GLY A 60 -8.58 -14.51 -3.63
CA GLY A 60 -8.52 -14.30 -2.20
C GLY A 60 -8.53 -15.56 -1.35
N LYS A 61 -8.30 -16.72 -1.94
CA LYS A 61 -8.36 -17.99 -1.21
C LYS A 61 -7.00 -18.44 -0.68
N ASN A 62 -5.91 -18.01 -1.31
CA ASN A 62 -4.57 -18.16 -0.77
C ASN A 62 -4.15 -16.80 -0.23
N LYS A 63 -3.91 -16.69 1.08
CA LYS A 63 -3.71 -15.38 1.68
C LYS A 63 -3.01 -15.42 3.02
N VAL A 64 -2.38 -14.30 3.36
CA VAL A 64 -1.87 -14.00 4.69
C VAL A 64 -2.67 -12.82 5.25
N VAL A 65 -3.24 -12.98 6.43
CA VAL A 65 -4.13 -12.01 7.05
C VAL A 65 -3.57 -11.57 8.40
N VAL A 66 -3.51 -10.25 8.63
CA VAL A 66 -3.30 -9.70 9.96
C VAL A 66 -4.68 -9.45 10.55
N ASP A 67 -5.12 -10.29 11.46
CA ASP A 67 -6.48 -10.28 12.01
C ASP A 67 -6.51 -9.45 13.29
N THR A 68 -6.96 -8.21 13.16
CA THR A 68 -7.04 -7.27 14.28
C THR A 68 -8.13 -7.67 15.28
N THR A 69 -9.22 -8.24 14.80
CA THR A 69 -10.35 -8.64 15.64
C THR A 69 -9.96 -9.75 16.62
N ASN A 70 -9.25 -10.75 16.13
CA ASN A 70 -8.83 -11.89 16.94
C ASN A 70 -7.36 -11.79 17.38
N ASN A 71 -6.69 -10.73 17.00
CA ASN A 71 -5.32 -10.41 17.41
C ASN A 71 -4.34 -11.52 17.04
N ARG A 72 -4.29 -11.87 15.75
CA ARG A 72 -3.47 -12.97 15.26
C ARG A 72 -3.10 -12.79 13.79
N ILE A 73 -2.11 -13.57 13.33
CA ILE A 73 -1.73 -13.69 11.93
C ILE A 73 -2.13 -15.08 11.44
N SER A 74 -2.84 -15.15 10.33
CA SER A 74 -3.34 -16.41 9.77
C SER A 74 -2.90 -16.56 8.32
N VAL A 75 -2.55 -17.79 7.93
CA VAL A 75 -2.23 -18.15 6.55
C VAL A 75 -3.27 -19.14 6.06
N PHE A 76 -3.89 -18.84 4.93
CA PHE A 76 -4.93 -19.68 4.31
C PHE A 76 -4.45 -20.21 2.97
N ILE A 77 -4.79 -21.44 2.67
CA ILE A 77 -4.52 -22.06 1.38
C ILE A 77 -5.84 -22.61 0.85
N GLU A 78 -6.04 -22.50 -0.45
CA GLU A 78 -7.24 -23.05 -1.08
C GLU A 78 -7.21 -24.56 -1.09
N VAL A 79 -8.24 -25.16 -0.50
CA VAL A 79 -8.44 -26.62 -0.49
C VAL A 79 -9.89 -26.88 -0.89
N GLY A 80 -10.09 -27.61 -1.98
CA GLY A 80 -11.43 -27.94 -2.45
C GLY A 80 -12.29 -26.73 -2.80
N GLY A 81 -11.67 -25.64 -3.27
CA GLY A 81 -12.39 -24.44 -3.67
C GLY A 81 -12.66 -23.45 -2.54
N ALA A 82 -12.18 -23.71 -1.33
CA ALA A 82 -12.38 -22.84 -0.17
C ALA A 82 -11.06 -22.46 0.48
N ALA A 83 -11.00 -21.26 1.08
CA ALA A 83 -9.86 -20.84 1.88
C ALA A 83 -9.87 -21.60 3.20
N VAL A 84 -8.81 -22.35 3.47
CA VAL A 84 -8.69 -23.16 4.68
C VAL A 84 -7.47 -22.68 5.47
N GLU A 85 -7.65 -22.33 6.72
CA GLU A 85 -6.55 -21.87 7.57
C GLU A 85 -5.55 -23.00 7.80
N GLN A 86 -4.27 -22.76 7.45
CA GLN A 86 -3.20 -23.73 7.58
C GLN A 86 -2.25 -23.38 8.71
N LEU A 87 -2.11 -22.09 9.03
CA LEU A 87 -1.18 -21.63 10.05
C LEU A 87 -1.80 -20.43 10.77
N ARG A 88 -1.64 -20.42 12.09
CA ARG A 88 -2.11 -19.34 12.94
C ARG A 88 -1.04 -19.01 13.97
N ILE A 89 -0.72 -17.73 14.12
CA ILE A 89 0.21 -17.26 15.14
C ILE A 89 -0.53 -16.24 15.99
N GLN A 90 -0.65 -16.56 17.28
CA GLN A 90 -1.29 -15.71 18.26
C GLN A 90 -0.64 -15.92 19.64
N ASP A 91 -1.01 -15.11 20.62
CA ASP A 91 -0.42 -15.22 21.96
C ASP A 91 -0.61 -16.64 22.49
N GLY A 92 0.50 -17.28 22.88
CA GLY A 92 0.49 -18.61 23.48
C GLY A 92 0.23 -19.74 22.49
N VAL A 93 0.10 -19.46 21.19
CA VAL A 93 -0.20 -20.47 20.16
C VAL A 93 0.64 -20.19 18.91
N ILE A 94 1.19 -21.23 18.37
CA ILE A 94 1.95 -21.17 17.11
C ILE A 94 1.27 -22.01 16.07
#